data_37793196c3060205a738e8c834817a76
#
_entry.id   37793196c3060205a738e8c834817a76
#
_cell.length_a   1.000
_cell.length_b   1.000
_cell.length_c   1.000
_cell.angle_alpha   90.00
_cell.angle_beta   90.00
_cell.angle_gamma   90.00
#
_symmetry.space_group_name_H-M   'P 1'
#
loop_
_entity.id
_entity.type
_entity.pdbx_description
1 polymer ?
#
loop_
_entity_poly.entity_id
_entity_poly.type
_entity_poly.pdbx_seq_one_letter_code
_entity_poly.pdbx_strand_id
1 'polypeptide(L)'
;MSEPKRSIMWFRRDLRIGDNPALLEAIAAGEEIVPVFILDKKLIESAGTKHLAYLGRSLRLLDESLNNSLHVMVGEQSEVLRELMKRYNAATVHISTEYEPYGTARDQRVEAAGIPLVRTGSPYAVAPGRVVKPSDATPYKVYTPFYRSWSIHGWRKPAETPKNIKCVKPNESDRNFPDWQLPEGASITAAGEKAALARWKHFQENGLDNYDEARNLAAIDGTSKLSAHLKWGEIHPRTLLAPLGESKAHDTFRKEIAWREFYADVLHNNPHTDKEYYAPRFAEMRYNQPDEKFQAWKDGKTGYPFVDAAMRQLVHEGWMHNRTRMVVASFLVKDLHLEWQLGADFFMEHLVDFDVASNAHGWQWTAGSGTDASPYYRVFNPIEQGKRFDAEGDYIRRYVPELAHLSATSIHEPWLHTDIDTNNYPPRIVDHAIERLESLDRLKEIKSDKPQDPRA
;
A
#
# COMPACT_ATOMS: atom_id res chain seq x y z
N MET A 1 13.07 -1.47 47.63
CA MET A 1 12.40 -2.24 46.52
C MET A 1 13.27 -2.07 45.31
N SER A 2 13.62 -3.15 44.61
CA SER A 2 14.34 -3.04 43.33
C SER A 2 13.47 -2.27 42.34
N GLU A 3 14.07 -1.44 41.48
CA GLU A 3 13.34 -0.81 40.38
C GLU A 3 12.69 -1.87 39.50
N PRO A 4 11.45 -1.62 39.00
CA PRO A 4 10.78 -2.59 38.12
C PRO A 4 11.59 -2.82 36.84
N LYS A 5 11.66 -4.06 36.42
CA LYS A 5 12.29 -4.43 35.14
C LYS A 5 11.47 -3.86 33.99
N ARG A 6 12.12 -3.12 33.04
CA ARG A 6 11.46 -2.47 31.93
C ARG A 6 12.01 -2.94 30.59
N SER A 7 11.13 -2.89 29.58
CA SER A 7 11.45 -3.12 28.18
C SER A 7 10.88 -1.98 27.32
N ILE A 8 11.46 -1.73 26.16
CA ILE A 8 10.95 -0.76 25.20
C ILE A 8 10.16 -1.50 24.13
N MET A 9 8.95 -1.04 23.81
CA MET A 9 8.21 -1.42 22.59
C MET A 9 8.32 -0.28 21.59
N TRP A 10 9.11 -0.47 20.53
CA TRP A 10 9.27 0.51 19.47
C TRP A 10 8.30 0.22 18.32
N PHE A 11 7.18 0.94 18.30
CA PHE A 11 6.16 0.85 17.27
C PHE A 11 6.63 1.50 15.97
N ARG A 12 6.24 0.92 14.81
CA ARG A 12 6.52 1.44 13.45
C ARG A 12 5.32 1.22 12.54
N ARG A 13 5.27 0.06 11.85
CA ARG A 13 4.15 -0.38 10.99
C ARG A 13 3.29 -1.44 11.70
N ASP A 14 3.03 -1.25 12.95
CA ASP A 14 2.30 -2.17 13.84
C ASP A 14 1.50 -1.41 14.90
N LEU A 15 0.79 -0.33 14.47
CA LEU A 15 0.08 0.63 15.33
C LEU A 15 -1.21 0.03 15.90
N ARG A 16 -1.08 -1.06 16.65
CA ARG A 16 -2.18 -1.79 17.29
C ARG A 16 -1.74 -2.49 18.57
N ILE A 17 -2.73 -2.88 19.36
CA ILE A 17 -2.54 -3.69 20.57
C ILE A 17 -2.85 -5.16 20.29
N GLY A 18 -3.92 -5.44 19.55
CA GLY A 18 -4.35 -6.79 19.21
C GLY A 18 -3.43 -7.47 18.20
N ASP A 19 -3.27 -8.79 18.32
CA ASP A 19 -2.42 -9.61 17.44
C ASP A 19 -1.04 -9.00 17.18
N ASN A 20 -0.39 -8.48 18.24
CA ASN A 20 0.94 -7.87 18.16
C ASN A 20 1.97 -8.69 18.96
N PRO A 21 2.66 -9.66 18.32
CA PRO A 21 3.64 -10.51 18.99
C PRO A 21 4.82 -9.74 19.59
N ALA A 22 5.27 -8.63 18.97
CA ALA A 22 6.36 -7.82 19.51
C ALA A 22 5.96 -7.13 20.81
N LEU A 23 4.72 -6.65 20.89
CA LEU A 23 4.16 -6.08 22.12
C LEU A 23 4.03 -7.14 23.22
N LEU A 24 3.55 -8.33 22.90
CA LEU A 24 3.45 -9.43 23.88
C LEU A 24 4.82 -9.83 24.42
N GLU A 25 5.84 -9.89 23.55
CA GLU A 25 7.21 -10.19 23.97
C GLU A 25 7.80 -9.08 24.85
N ALA A 26 7.52 -7.81 24.51
CA ALA A 26 7.90 -6.68 25.36
C ALA A 26 7.26 -6.77 26.76
N ILE A 27 5.97 -7.09 26.82
CA ILE A 27 5.25 -7.28 28.11
C ILE A 27 5.85 -8.44 28.91
N ALA A 28 6.21 -9.54 28.24
CA ALA A 28 6.82 -10.69 28.92
C ALA A 28 8.25 -10.42 29.43
N ALA A 29 8.98 -9.53 28.76
CA ALA A 29 10.36 -9.18 29.11
C ALA A 29 10.49 -8.21 30.29
N GLY A 30 9.43 -7.45 30.63
CA GLY A 30 9.44 -6.45 31.68
C GLY A 30 8.16 -6.43 32.51
N GLU A 31 8.22 -5.82 33.72
CA GLU A 31 7.07 -5.55 34.55
C GLU A 31 6.25 -4.35 34.05
N GLU A 32 6.94 -3.42 33.36
CA GLU A 32 6.40 -2.26 32.71
C GLU A 32 7.06 -2.12 31.31
N ILE A 33 6.31 -1.61 30.33
CA ILE A 33 6.84 -1.27 29.01
C ILE A 33 6.96 0.23 28.81
N VAL A 34 7.92 0.66 28.01
CA VAL A 34 8.06 2.02 27.47
C VAL A 34 7.63 1.97 26.00
N PRO A 35 6.36 2.29 25.68
CA PRO A 35 5.91 2.33 24.30
C PRO A 35 6.43 3.60 23.63
N VAL A 36 7.09 3.45 22.48
CA VAL A 36 7.66 4.59 21.75
C VAL A 36 7.38 4.51 20.27
N PHE A 37 7.12 5.66 19.66
CA PHE A 37 7.17 5.90 18.22
C PHE A 37 8.19 7.00 17.95
N ILE A 38 9.12 6.77 17.05
CA ILE A 38 10.15 7.76 16.68
C ILE A 38 9.80 8.33 15.31
N LEU A 39 9.56 9.63 15.28
CA LEU A 39 9.31 10.39 14.06
C LEU A 39 10.59 10.47 13.24
N ASP A 40 10.64 9.71 12.16
CA ASP A 40 11.79 9.63 11.25
C ASP A 40 11.73 10.80 10.25
N LYS A 41 12.65 11.75 10.39
CA LYS A 41 12.69 12.97 9.57
C LYS A 41 12.72 12.65 8.07
N LYS A 42 13.49 11.65 7.66
CA LYS A 42 13.62 11.27 6.25
C LYS A 42 12.31 10.75 5.66
N LEU A 43 11.57 9.96 6.44
CA LEU A 43 10.26 9.46 6.00
C LEU A 43 9.20 10.57 6.00
N ILE A 44 9.26 11.49 6.95
CA ILE A 44 8.33 12.64 7.02
C ILE A 44 8.54 13.57 5.83
N GLU A 45 9.79 13.90 5.49
CA GLU A 45 10.11 14.80 4.38
C GLU A 45 9.69 14.27 3.01
N SER A 46 9.62 12.95 2.85
CA SER A 46 9.20 12.31 1.59
C SER A 46 7.71 11.96 1.53
N ALA A 47 6.98 12.09 2.63
CA ALA A 47 5.59 11.67 2.72
C ALA A 47 4.61 12.77 2.32
N GLY A 48 3.53 12.41 1.64
CA GLY A 48 2.46 13.32 1.30
C GLY A 48 1.61 13.75 2.50
N THR A 49 0.97 14.90 2.39
CA THR A 49 0.20 15.54 3.49
C THR A 49 -0.90 14.63 4.05
N LYS A 50 -1.64 13.92 3.18
CA LYS A 50 -2.71 12.99 3.60
C LYS A 50 -2.16 11.79 4.37
N HIS A 51 -1.02 11.27 3.92
CA HIS A 51 -0.30 10.17 4.57
C HIS A 51 0.16 10.59 5.98
N LEU A 52 0.72 11.79 6.12
CA LEU A 52 1.12 12.35 7.41
C LEU A 52 -0.08 12.60 8.33
N ALA A 53 -1.16 13.20 7.81
CA ALA A 53 -2.38 13.43 8.58
C ALA A 53 -2.99 12.10 9.09
N TYR A 54 -2.97 11.04 8.28
CA TYR A 54 -3.39 9.71 8.69
C TYR A 54 -2.51 9.18 9.83
N LEU A 55 -1.18 9.23 9.67
CA LEU A 55 -0.23 8.81 10.70
C LEU A 55 -0.45 9.55 12.03
N GLY A 56 -0.60 10.88 11.98
CA GLY A 56 -0.84 11.69 13.17
C GLY A 56 -2.10 11.26 13.94
N ARG A 57 -3.18 10.92 13.22
CA ARG A 57 -4.41 10.36 13.80
C ARG A 57 -4.19 8.98 14.39
N SER A 58 -3.48 8.09 13.67
CA SER A 58 -3.15 6.73 14.13
C SER A 58 -2.35 6.75 15.43
N LEU A 59 -1.37 7.65 15.56
CA LEU A 59 -0.55 7.79 16.78
C LEU A 59 -1.38 8.24 17.97
N ARG A 60 -2.31 9.20 17.81
CA ARG A 60 -3.20 9.64 18.89
C ARG A 60 -4.12 8.50 19.37
N LEU A 61 -4.67 7.73 18.44
CA LEU A 61 -5.55 6.59 18.76
C LEU A 61 -4.79 5.41 19.40
N LEU A 62 -3.53 5.19 19.01
CA LEU A 62 -2.66 4.23 19.68
C LEU A 62 -2.34 4.70 21.11
N ASP A 63 -2.05 5.99 21.30
CA ASP A 63 -1.80 6.58 22.63
C ASP A 63 -3.01 6.41 23.55
N GLU A 64 -4.23 6.69 23.06
CA GLU A 64 -5.48 6.42 23.80
C GLU A 64 -5.58 4.94 24.22
N SER A 65 -5.27 4.03 23.29
CA SER A 65 -5.31 2.58 23.53
C SER A 65 -4.25 2.12 24.54
N LEU A 66 -3.17 2.88 24.70
CA LEU A 66 -2.11 2.70 25.69
C LEU A 66 -2.31 3.55 26.96
N ASN A 67 -3.54 4.02 27.21
CA ASN A 67 -3.87 4.89 28.34
C ASN A 67 -3.01 6.17 28.40
N ASN A 68 -2.80 6.83 27.29
CA ASN A 68 -1.96 8.03 27.12
C ASN A 68 -0.51 7.82 27.60
N SER A 69 0.11 6.72 27.14
CA SER A 69 1.46 6.36 27.55
C SER A 69 2.44 6.26 26.39
N LEU A 70 2.04 6.60 25.16
CA LEU A 70 2.93 6.55 23.99
C LEU A 70 3.94 7.72 24.04
N HIS A 71 5.22 7.39 24.03
CA HIS A 71 6.30 8.33 23.81
C HIS A 71 6.39 8.61 22.30
N VAL A 72 6.18 9.85 21.89
CA VAL A 72 6.37 10.29 20.49
C VAL A 72 7.61 11.15 20.45
N MET A 73 8.70 10.57 19.99
CA MET A 73 10.04 11.16 20.00
C MET A 73 10.46 11.65 18.63
N VAL A 74 11.31 12.68 18.59
CA VAL A 74 11.94 13.20 17.38
C VAL A 74 13.44 13.03 17.52
N GLY A 75 14.11 12.47 16.52
CA GLY A 75 15.57 12.31 16.54
C GLY A 75 16.07 11.09 15.78
N GLU A 76 17.37 10.89 15.85
CA GLU A 76 18.02 9.69 15.32
C GLU A 76 17.68 8.49 16.20
N GLN A 77 17.32 7.37 15.59
CA GLN A 77 16.69 6.24 16.27
C GLN A 77 17.59 5.64 17.36
N SER A 78 18.86 5.43 17.09
CA SER A 78 19.80 4.85 18.07
C SER A 78 20.09 5.78 19.24
N GLU A 79 20.08 7.08 19.04
CA GLU A 79 20.24 8.08 20.10
C GLU A 79 19.02 8.10 21.01
N VAL A 80 17.83 8.20 20.42
CA VAL A 80 16.56 8.18 21.18
C VAL A 80 16.41 6.89 21.98
N LEU A 81 16.65 5.74 21.36
CA LEU A 81 16.52 4.45 22.04
C LEU A 81 17.54 4.31 23.18
N ARG A 82 18.78 4.73 22.99
CA ARG A 82 19.82 4.71 24.03
C ARG A 82 19.45 5.62 25.19
N GLU A 83 18.91 6.80 24.92
CA GLU A 83 18.42 7.71 25.96
C GLU A 83 17.29 7.08 26.77
N LEU A 84 16.28 6.51 26.11
CA LEU A 84 15.16 5.86 26.79
C LEU A 84 15.60 4.63 27.59
N MET A 85 16.51 3.80 27.05
CA MET A 85 17.08 2.65 27.76
C MET A 85 17.76 3.08 29.04
N LYS A 86 18.60 4.15 28.99
CA LYS A 86 19.28 4.68 30.16
C LYS A 86 18.30 5.31 31.15
N ARG A 87 17.35 6.13 30.67
CA ARG A 87 16.39 6.86 31.51
C ARG A 87 15.49 5.90 32.30
N TYR A 88 15.04 4.85 31.65
CA TYR A 88 14.07 3.92 32.21
C TYR A 88 14.68 2.59 32.68
N ASN A 89 16.00 2.46 32.66
CA ASN A 89 16.71 1.22 32.96
C ASN A 89 16.16 0.00 32.20
N ALA A 90 15.88 0.20 30.90
CA ALA A 90 15.33 -0.84 30.03
C ALA A 90 16.47 -1.65 29.39
N ALA A 91 16.33 -2.99 29.40
CA ALA A 91 17.39 -3.88 28.93
C ALA A 91 17.29 -4.21 27.42
N THR A 92 16.09 -4.17 26.84
CA THR A 92 15.82 -4.62 25.48
C THR A 92 14.84 -3.69 24.77
N VAL A 93 14.93 -3.66 23.43
CA VAL A 93 14.00 -2.96 22.54
C VAL A 93 13.30 -4.01 21.66
N HIS A 94 11.99 -4.09 21.77
CA HIS A 94 11.16 -5.04 21.03
C HIS A 94 10.53 -4.40 19.81
N ILE A 95 10.56 -5.13 18.68
CA ILE A 95 10.10 -4.66 17.39
C ILE A 95 9.44 -5.78 16.56
N SER A 96 8.49 -5.44 15.70
CA SER A 96 8.11 -6.27 14.56
C SER A 96 9.20 -6.19 13.49
N THR A 97 9.60 -7.30 12.89
CA THR A 97 10.63 -7.32 11.84
C THR A 97 10.15 -6.58 10.60
N GLU A 98 10.97 -5.67 10.07
CA GLU A 98 10.72 -5.02 8.78
C GLU A 98 11.55 -5.64 7.66
N TYR A 99 11.01 -5.61 6.43
CA TYR A 99 11.59 -6.27 5.27
C TYR A 99 11.82 -5.33 4.09
N GLU A 100 11.29 -4.11 4.14
CA GLU A 100 11.57 -3.09 3.13
C GLU A 100 13.01 -2.59 3.25
N PRO A 101 13.67 -2.19 2.15
CA PRO A 101 15.08 -1.83 2.14
C PRO A 101 15.45 -0.77 3.19
N TYR A 102 14.66 0.29 3.29
CA TYR A 102 14.90 1.36 4.27
C TYR A 102 14.79 0.86 5.71
N GLY A 103 13.71 0.15 6.05
CA GLY A 103 13.46 -0.37 7.40
C GLY A 103 14.54 -1.36 7.84
N THR A 104 14.94 -2.26 6.94
CA THR A 104 16.03 -3.22 7.19
C THR A 104 17.35 -2.51 7.45
N ALA A 105 17.73 -1.55 6.61
CA ALA A 105 18.98 -0.78 6.79
C ALA A 105 18.95 0.08 8.06
N ARG A 106 17.81 0.67 8.43
CA ARG A 106 17.64 1.40 9.69
C ARG A 106 17.86 0.48 10.90
N ASP A 107 17.20 -0.68 10.92
CA ASP A 107 17.31 -1.62 12.03
C ASP A 107 18.74 -2.15 12.19
N GLN A 108 19.46 -2.40 11.09
CA GLN A 108 20.88 -2.76 11.10
C GLN A 108 21.77 -1.67 11.70
N ARG A 109 21.51 -0.38 11.38
CA ARG A 109 22.25 0.74 11.98
C ARG A 109 22.02 0.84 13.48
N VAL A 110 20.79 0.63 13.93
CA VAL A 110 20.43 0.65 15.36
C VAL A 110 21.16 -0.49 16.11
N GLU A 111 21.21 -1.70 15.55
CA GLU A 111 21.98 -2.81 16.15
C GLU A 111 23.49 -2.54 16.16
N ALA A 112 24.03 -2.02 15.06
CA ALA A 112 25.45 -1.66 14.98
C ALA A 112 25.83 -0.56 16.01
N ALA A 113 24.87 0.27 16.43
CA ALA A 113 25.04 1.23 17.52
C ALA A 113 24.97 0.61 18.93
N GLY A 114 24.85 -0.73 19.03
CA GLY A 114 24.83 -1.47 20.29
C GLY A 114 23.47 -1.55 20.99
N ILE A 115 22.37 -1.24 20.31
CA ILE A 115 21.01 -1.37 20.83
C ILE A 115 20.53 -2.82 20.63
N PRO A 116 20.16 -3.55 21.70
CA PRO A 116 19.69 -4.93 21.61
C PRO A 116 18.24 -5.00 21.10
N LEU A 117 18.08 -5.23 19.79
CA LEU A 117 16.76 -5.39 19.16
C LEU A 117 16.26 -6.84 19.27
N VAL A 118 15.09 -7.01 19.88
CA VAL A 118 14.35 -8.29 19.91
C VAL A 118 13.27 -8.25 18.82
N ARG A 119 13.45 -9.07 17.80
CA ARG A 119 12.55 -9.13 16.64
C ARG A 119 11.49 -10.22 16.82
N THR A 120 10.21 -9.85 16.92
CA THR A 120 9.12 -10.81 17.09
C THR A 120 7.95 -10.46 16.19
N GLY A 121 7.61 -11.35 15.25
CA GLY A 121 6.57 -11.13 14.27
C GLY A 121 6.99 -10.27 13.08
N SER A 122 6.02 -9.94 12.26
CA SER A 122 6.20 -9.14 11.02
C SER A 122 4.87 -8.50 10.62
N PRO A 123 4.83 -7.54 9.70
CA PRO A 123 3.57 -7.01 9.14
C PRO A 123 2.90 -7.95 8.12
N TYR A 124 3.37 -9.17 7.98
CA TYR A 124 2.88 -10.18 7.04
C TYR A 124 2.44 -11.45 7.77
N ALA A 125 1.47 -12.19 7.21
CA ALA A 125 1.06 -13.49 7.75
C ALA A 125 2.20 -14.51 7.61
N VAL A 126 2.86 -14.52 6.44
CA VAL A 126 4.10 -15.25 6.17
C VAL A 126 5.17 -14.24 5.80
N ALA A 127 6.23 -14.18 6.58
CA ALA A 127 7.31 -13.22 6.38
C ALA A 127 8.03 -13.43 5.04
N PRO A 128 8.49 -12.36 4.35
CA PRO A 128 9.33 -12.46 3.17
C PRO A 128 10.54 -13.37 3.35
N GLY A 129 10.92 -14.10 2.31
CA GLY A 129 12.01 -15.08 2.31
C GLY A 129 11.64 -16.46 2.92
N ARG A 130 10.39 -16.65 3.38
CA ARG A 130 9.94 -17.95 3.94
C ARG A 130 9.33 -18.88 2.92
N VAL A 131 8.80 -18.34 1.83
CA VAL A 131 8.16 -19.11 0.76
C VAL A 131 9.13 -19.26 -0.40
N VAL A 132 9.80 -20.39 -0.47
CA VAL A 132 10.80 -20.69 -1.49
C VAL A 132 10.42 -21.94 -2.28
N LYS A 133 10.99 -22.10 -3.47
CA LYS A 133 10.78 -23.29 -4.30
C LYS A 133 11.36 -24.51 -3.61
N PRO A 134 10.65 -25.65 -3.55
CA PRO A 134 11.17 -26.87 -2.94
C PRO A 134 12.38 -27.47 -3.69
N SER A 135 12.53 -27.16 -4.98
CA SER A 135 13.58 -27.74 -5.83
C SER A 135 14.98 -27.19 -5.54
N ASP A 136 15.08 -25.90 -5.25
CA ASP A 136 16.37 -25.19 -5.22
C ASP A 136 16.44 -24.07 -4.15
N ALA A 137 15.42 -23.97 -3.31
CA ALA A 137 15.27 -22.92 -2.30
C ALA A 137 15.35 -21.48 -2.84
N THR A 138 15.10 -21.28 -4.14
CA THR A 138 15.06 -19.93 -4.74
C THR A 138 13.69 -19.28 -4.58
N PRO A 139 13.57 -17.93 -4.59
CA PRO A 139 12.30 -17.25 -4.51
C PRO A 139 11.43 -17.46 -5.75
N TYR A 140 10.13 -17.33 -5.58
CA TYR A 140 9.18 -17.38 -6.70
C TYR A 140 9.19 -16.07 -7.50
N LYS A 141 9.12 -16.21 -8.83
CA LYS A 141 8.98 -15.07 -9.77
C LYS A 141 7.56 -14.94 -10.33
N VAL A 142 6.69 -15.93 -10.06
CA VAL A 142 5.32 -16.02 -10.58
C VAL A 142 4.37 -16.24 -9.42
N TYR A 143 3.28 -15.48 -9.41
CA TYR A 143 2.32 -15.44 -8.30
C TYR A 143 1.61 -16.77 -8.05
N THR A 144 1.12 -17.45 -9.08
CA THR A 144 0.30 -18.67 -8.90
C THR A 144 1.05 -19.78 -8.15
N PRO A 145 2.31 -20.16 -8.50
CA PRO A 145 3.05 -21.11 -7.70
C PRO A 145 3.45 -20.58 -6.32
N PHE A 146 3.73 -19.26 -6.17
CA PHE A 146 3.92 -18.64 -4.86
C PHE A 146 2.70 -18.84 -3.97
N TYR A 147 1.49 -18.50 -4.46
CA TYR A 147 0.25 -18.64 -3.71
C TYR A 147 0.01 -20.07 -3.21
N ARG A 148 0.28 -21.06 -4.05
CA ARG A 148 0.15 -22.48 -3.65
C ARG A 148 1.10 -22.83 -2.50
N SER A 149 2.37 -22.46 -2.62
CA SER A 149 3.38 -22.73 -1.58
C SER A 149 3.12 -21.89 -0.31
N TRP A 150 2.67 -20.65 -0.44
CA TRP A 150 2.27 -19.79 0.66
C TRP A 150 1.09 -20.39 1.44
N SER A 151 0.08 -20.91 0.73
CA SER A 151 -1.07 -21.58 1.34
C SER A 151 -0.68 -22.86 2.08
N ILE A 152 0.27 -23.65 1.53
CA ILE A 152 0.81 -24.87 2.16
C ILE A 152 1.66 -24.53 3.39
N HIS A 153 2.49 -23.47 3.32
CA HIS A 153 3.27 -22.99 4.46
C HIS A 153 2.36 -22.64 5.63
N GLY A 154 1.20 -22.04 5.34
CA GLY A 154 0.25 -21.62 6.34
C GLY A 154 0.79 -20.51 7.23
N TRP A 155 -0.01 -20.08 8.18
CA TRP A 155 0.31 -19.00 9.14
C TRP A 155 -0.24 -19.32 10.52
N ARG A 156 0.29 -18.62 11.53
CA ARG A 156 -0.19 -18.75 12.91
C ARG A 156 -1.58 -18.12 13.04
N LYS A 157 -2.35 -18.59 14.02
CA LYS A 157 -3.56 -17.88 14.46
C LYS A 157 -3.20 -16.49 14.97
N PRO A 158 -4.14 -15.53 14.94
CA PRO A 158 -3.96 -14.24 15.60
C PRO A 158 -3.50 -14.42 17.05
N ALA A 159 -2.56 -13.61 17.50
CA ALA A 159 -2.11 -13.61 18.87
C ALA A 159 -3.17 -12.97 19.79
N GLU A 160 -3.17 -13.35 21.06
CA GLU A 160 -4.10 -12.80 22.04
C GLU A 160 -3.87 -11.30 22.25
N THR A 161 -4.97 -10.57 22.46
CA THR A 161 -4.90 -9.16 22.88
C THR A 161 -4.62 -9.08 24.38
N PRO A 162 -3.54 -8.40 24.82
CA PRO A 162 -3.24 -8.26 26.23
C PRO A 162 -4.32 -7.42 26.93
N LYS A 163 -4.78 -7.89 28.10
CA LYS A 163 -5.86 -7.23 28.85
C LYS A 163 -5.37 -6.06 29.72
N ASN A 164 -4.17 -6.19 30.28
CA ASN A 164 -3.59 -5.19 31.19
C ASN A 164 -2.15 -4.90 30.77
N ILE A 165 -1.94 -3.74 30.17
CA ILE A 165 -0.61 -3.29 29.77
C ILE A 165 -0.16 -2.22 30.76
N LYS A 166 0.88 -2.53 31.53
CA LYS A 166 1.53 -1.54 32.38
C LYS A 166 2.54 -0.75 31.58
N CYS A 167 2.25 0.50 31.37
CA CYS A 167 3.10 1.41 30.60
C CYS A 167 3.70 2.49 31.47
N VAL A 168 4.96 2.80 31.22
CA VAL A 168 5.61 3.99 31.76
C VAL A 168 4.99 5.23 31.10
N LYS A 169 4.63 6.23 31.90
CA LYS A 169 4.10 7.50 31.37
C LYS A 169 5.23 8.35 30.80
N PRO A 170 5.02 8.98 29.63
CA PRO A 170 5.97 9.93 29.08
C PRO A 170 6.00 11.24 29.89
N ASN A 171 7.15 11.92 29.85
CA ASN A 171 7.21 13.34 30.23
C ASN A 171 6.53 14.18 29.12
N GLU A 172 6.22 15.45 29.44
CA GLU A 172 5.65 16.39 28.46
C GLU A 172 6.54 16.52 27.20
N SER A 173 7.87 16.60 27.40
CA SER A 173 8.86 16.68 26.32
C SER A 173 8.92 15.45 25.38
N ASP A 174 8.34 14.33 25.81
CA ASP A 174 8.32 13.08 25.03
C ASP A 174 7.01 12.89 24.28
N ARG A 175 6.13 13.88 24.27
CA ARG A 175 4.81 13.85 23.63
C ARG A 175 4.73 14.71 22.38
N ASN A 176 5.66 14.53 21.45
CA ASN A 176 5.74 15.32 20.22
C ASN A 176 4.73 14.86 19.16
N PHE A 177 3.43 14.83 19.53
CA PHE A 177 2.38 14.45 18.59
C PHE A 177 2.25 15.53 17.50
N PRO A 178 2.44 15.15 16.22
CA PRO A 178 2.35 16.11 15.13
C PRO A 178 0.92 16.57 14.92
N ASP A 179 0.77 17.84 14.52
CA ASP A 179 -0.51 18.45 14.16
C ASP A 179 -0.60 18.60 12.62
N TRP A 180 -0.52 17.49 11.91
CA TRP A 180 -0.64 17.46 10.45
C TRP A 180 -2.10 17.51 10.04
N GLN A 181 -2.46 18.60 9.36
CA GLN A 181 -3.82 18.85 8.89
C GLN A 181 -4.04 18.27 7.49
N LEU A 182 -5.28 17.90 7.21
CA LEU A 182 -5.68 17.57 5.84
C LEU A 182 -5.77 18.82 4.99
N PRO A 183 -5.42 18.75 3.70
CA PRO A 183 -5.75 19.81 2.75
C PRO A 183 -7.27 20.10 2.75
N GLU A 184 -7.64 21.34 2.48
CA GLU A 184 -9.04 21.74 2.36
C GLU A 184 -9.76 20.89 1.32
N GLY A 185 -10.96 20.45 1.63
CA GLY A 185 -11.79 19.58 0.77
C GLY A 185 -11.33 18.13 0.68
N ALA A 186 -10.13 17.75 1.19
CA ALA A 186 -9.70 16.37 1.18
C ALA A 186 -10.38 15.53 2.27
N SER A 187 -10.64 14.27 1.98
CA SER A 187 -11.10 13.29 2.95
C SER A 187 -10.18 12.06 2.96
N ILE A 188 -10.09 11.38 4.10
CA ILE A 188 -9.34 10.12 4.22
C ILE A 188 -10.14 9.13 5.06
N THR A 189 -9.87 7.85 4.87
CA THR A 189 -10.48 6.80 5.70
C THR A 189 -10.15 7.02 7.19
N ALA A 190 -11.05 6.58 8.07
CA ALA A 190 -10.83 6.63 9.51
C ALA A 190 -9.59 5.82 9.89
N ALA A 191 -8.77 6.33 10.80
CA ALA A 191 -7.54 5.69 11.27
C ALA A 191 -7.78 4.85 12.55
N GLY A 192 -6.79 4.04 12.90
CA GLY A 192 -6.71 3.32 14.17
C GLY A 192 -7.29 1.91 14.16
N GLU A 193 -6.83 1.10 15.11
CA GLU A 193 -7.19 -0.32 15.24
C GLU A 193 -8.72 -0.54 15.35
N LYS A 194 -9.41 0.30 16.12
CA LYS A 194 -10.87 0.20 16.28
C LYS A 194 -11.60 0.42 14.93
N ALA A 195 -11.17 1.40 14.15
CA ALA A 195 -11.73 1.67 12.83
C ALA A 195 -11.43 0.51 11.85
N ALA A 196 -10.22 -0.03 11.89
CA ALA A 196 -9.84 -1.19 11.11
C ALA A 196 -10.71 -2.42 11.40
N LEU A 197 -10.92 -2.73 12.67
CA LEU A 197 -11.77 -3.85 13.10
C LEU A 197 -13.25 -3.63 12.74
N ALA A 198 -13.77 -2.41 12.90
CA ALA A 198 -15.13 -2.06 12.52
C ALA A 198 -15.33 -2.17 10.99
N ARG A 199 -14.37 -1.69 10.20
CA ARG A 199 -14.40 -1.82 8.72
C ARG A 199 -14.31 -3.28 8.29
N TRP A 200 -13.45 -4.09 8.94
CA TRP A 200 -13.36 -5.52 8.67
C TRP A 200 -14.68 -6.23 8.96
N LYS A 201 -15.29 -5.97 10.11
CA LYS A 201 -16.59 -6.53 10.48
C LYS A 201 -17.66 -6.16 9.46
N HIS A 202 -17.76 -4.87 9.09
CA HIS A 202 -18.69 -4.41 8.07
C HIS A 202 -18.50 -5.13 6.74
N PHE A 203 -17.26 -5.31 6.29
CA PHE A 203 -16.96 -6.02 5.04
C PHE A 203 -17.31 -7.51 5.11
N GLN A 204 -17.07 -8.17 6.24
CA GLN A 204 -17.48 -9.56 6.45
C GLN A 204 -18.99 -9.73 6.31
N GLU A 205 -19.77 -8.80 6.87
CA GLU A 205 -21.22 -8.86 6.88
C GLU A 205 -21.88 -8.47 5.54
N ASN A 206 -21.22 -7.61 4.73
CA ASN A 206 -21.87 -6.97 3.59
C ASN A 206 -21.15 -7.15 2.24
N GLY A 207 -19.90 -7.60 2.21
CA GLY A 207 -19.12 -7.61 0.98
C GLY A 207 -18.29 -8.87 0.71
N LEU A 208 -17.92 -9.61 1.76
CA LEU A 208 -16.97 -10.71 1.64
C LEU A 208 -17.52 -11.87 0.78
N ASP A 209 -18.78 -12.24 0.97
CA ASP A 209 -19.40 -13.37 0.26
C ASP A 209 -19.64 -13.11 -1.23
N ASN A 210 -19.59 -11.86 -1.66
CA ASN A 210 -19.72 -11.46 -3.07
C ASN A 210 -18.44 -10.83 -3.64
N TYR A 211 -17.32 -10.98 -2.95
CA TYR A 211 -16.07 -10.26 -3.28
C TYR A 211 -15.51 -10.62 -4.66
N ASP A 212 -15.63 -11.86 -5.11
CA ASP A 212 -15.14 -12.31 -6.41
C ASP A 212 -15.79 -11.61 -7.59
N GLU A 213 -17.04 -11.16 -7.45
CA GLU A 213 -17.77 -10.39 -8.45
C GLU A 213 -17.62 -8.87 -8.23
N ALA A 214 -17.85 -8.41 -7.00
CA ALA A 214 -17.93 -6.99 -6.65
C ALA A 214 -16.57 -6.26 -6.66
N ARG A 215 -15.47 -6.96 -6.45
CA ARG A 215 -14.12 -6.38 -6.31
C ARG A 215 -13.63 -5.50 -7.46
N ASN A 216 -14.23 -5.60 -8.63
CA ASN A 216 -13.83 -4.81 -9.80
C ASN A 216 -14.71 -3.59 -10.05
N LEU A 217 -15.84 -3.47 -9.36
CA LEU A 217 -16.83 -2.42 -9.55
C LEU A 217 -16.45 -1.19 -8.71
N ALA A 218 -15.96 -0.14 -9.36
CA ALA A 218 -15.42 1.04 -8.66
C ALA A 218 -16.51 1.90 -8.00
N ALA A 219 -17.76 1.84 -8.50
CA ALA A 219 -18.88 2.63 -8.01
C ALA A 219 -19.45 2.17 -6.67
N ILE A 220 -19.25 0.88 -6.32
CA ILE A 220 -19.86 0.25 -5.13
C ILE A 220 -18.85 0.02 -4.01
N ASP A 221 -19.35 -0.20 -2.78
CA ASP A 221 -18.52 -0.58 -1.62
C ASP A 221 -18.22 -2.09 -1.61
N GLY A 222 -17.70 -2.60 -2.73
CA GLY A 222 -17.41 -4.02 -2.96
C GLY A 222 -16.03 -4.50 -2.49
N THR A 223 -15.25 -3.64 -1.80
CA THR A 223 -13.91 -3.99 -1.31
C THR A 223 -13.75 -3.72 0.18
N SER A 224 -12.77 -4.37 0.80
CA SER A 224 -12.52 -4.20 2.23
C SER A 224 -12.07 -2.79 2.62
N LYS A 225 -11.44 -2.04 1.71
CA LYS A 225 -10.80 -0.73 1.96
C LYS A 225 -9.83 -0.72 3.16
N LEU A 226 -9.18 -1.86 3.43
CA LEU A 226 -8.27 -2.04 4.56
C LEU A 226 -6.80 -1.76 4.24
N SER A 227 -6.49 -1.28 3.03
CA SER A 227 -5.11 -1.09 2.59
C SER A 227 -4.32 -0.11 3.48
N ALA A 228 -4.92 1.01 3.91
CA ALA A 228 -4.30 1.94 4.84
C ALA A 228 -4.05 1.28 6.21
N HIS A 229 -5.02 0.56 6.73
CA HIS A 229 -4.89 -0.15 8.01
C HIS A 229 -3.82 -1.24 7.98
N LEU A 230 -3.69 -1.96 6.85
CA LEU A 230 -2.62 -2.94 6.63
C LEU A 230 -1.24 -2.28 6.48
N LYS A 231 -1.17 -1.11 5.85
CA LYS A 231 0.07 -0.33 5.70
C LYS A 231 0.60 0.10 7.06
N TRP A 232 -0.26 0.65 7.92
CA TRP A 232 0.11 1.15 9.22
C TRP A 232 0.08 0.07 10.32
N GLY A 233 -0.33 -1.15 9.95
CA GLY A 233 -0.40 -2.28 10.86
C GLY A 233 -1.42 -2.10 11.98
N GLU A 234 -2.50 -1.37 11.72
CA GLU A 234 -3.66 -1.21 12.61
C GLU A 234 -4.54 -2.46 12.63
N ILE A 235 -4.38 -3.34 11.65
CA ILE A 235 -4.90 -4.71 11.61
C ILE A 235 -3.85 -5.63 11.00
N HIS A 236 -3.77 -6.86 11.48
CA HIS A 236 -2.81 -7.84 10.96
C HIS A 236 -3.46 -8.74 9.89
N PRO A 237 -2.75 -9.14 8.81
CA PRO A 237 -3.28 -10.08 7.81
C PRO A 237 -3.86 -11.37 8.41
N ARG A 238 -3.28 -11.91 9.48
CA ARG A 238 -3.79 -13.11 10.16
C ARG A 238 -5.20 -12.92 10.71
N THR A 239 -5.53 -11.73 11.21
CA THR A 239 -6.88 -11.38 11.68
C THR A 239 -7.90 -11.43 10.54
N LEU A 240 -7.48 -11.04 9.32
CA LEU A 240 -8.32 -11.11 8.12
C LEU A 240 -8.44 -12.55 7.59
N LEU A 241 -7.38 -13.33 7.67
CA LEU A 241 -7.32 -14.69 7.15
C LEU A 241 -8.03 -15.70 8.04
N ALA A 242 -8.08 -15.48 9.35
CA ALA A 242 -8.61 -16.43 10.33
C ALA A 242 -10.07 -16.83 10.12
N PRO A 243 -11.01 -15.94 9.77
CA PRO A 243 -12.43 -16.28 9.56
C PRO A 243 -12.75 -16.75 8.14
N LEU A 244 -11.78 -16.79 7.21
CA LEU A 244 -12.06 -17.13 5.81
C LEU A 244 -12.36 -18.61 5.63
N GLY A 245 -13.50 -18.89 4.98
CA GLY A 245 -13.90 -20.22 4.54
C GLY A 245 -13.32 -20.60 3.18
N GLU A 246 -13.96 -21.59 2.53
CA GLU A 246 -13.51 -22.20 1.26
C GLU A 246 -14.29 -21.72 0.03
N SER A 247 -15.22 -20.76 0.19
CA SER A 247 -15.97 -20.21 -0.95
C SER A 247 -15.02 -19.52 -1.94
N LYS A 248 -15.47 -19.39 -3.18
CA LYS A 248 -14.71 -18.71 -4.24
C LYS A 248 -14.43 -17.25 -3.87
N ALA A 249 -15.38 -16.56 -3.24
CA ALA A 249 -15.24 -15.18 -2.79
C ALA A 249 -14.15 -15.07 -1.70
N HIS A 250 -14.19 -15.96 -0.70
CA HIS A 250 -13.17 -16.02 0.37
C HIS A 250 -11.79 -16.38 -0.17
N ASP A 251 -11.68 -17.33 -1.11
CA ASP A 251 -10.40 -17.66 -1.75
C ASP A 251 -9.88 -16.48 -2.59
N THR A 252 -10.77 -15.75 -3.28
CA THR A 252 -10.41 -14.54 -4.02
C THR A 252 -9.88 -13.47 -3.08
N PHE A 253 -10.48 -13.25 -1.91
CA PHE A 253 -9.98 -12.30 -0.93
C PHE A 253 -8.64 -12.76 -0.32
N ARG A 254 -8.50 -14.06 -0.01
CA ARG A 254 -7.23 -14.65 0.46
C ARG A 254 -6.09 -14.41 -0.55
N LYS A 255 -6.36 -14.53 -1.84
CA LYS A 255 -5.41 -14.24 -2.91
C LYS A 255 -4.94 -12.79 -2.91
N GLU A 256 -5.80 -11.83 -2.57
CA GLU A 256 -5.37 -10.42 -2.50
C GLU A 256 -4.41 -10.16 -1.32
N ILE A 257 -4.63 -10.83 -0.19
CA ILE A 257 -3.66 -10.80 0.92
C ILE A 257 -2.33 -11.43 0.48
N ALA A 258 -2.39 -12.55 -0.22
CA ALA A 258 -1.19 -13.20 -0.75
C ALA A 258 -0.46 -12.36 -1.81
N TRP A 259 -1.16 -11.58 -2.64
CA TRP A 259 -0.53 -10.63 -3.57
C TRP A 259 0.32 -9.58 -2.85
N ARG A 260 -0.18 -9.01 -1.76
CA ARG A 260 0.59 -8.08 -0.92
C ARG A 260 1.87 -8.73 -0.39
N GLU A 261 1.79 -10.00 0.05
CA GLU A 261 2.94 -10.73 0.58
C GLU A 261 3.90 -11.20 -0.52
N PHE A 262 3.39 -11.54 -1.70
CA PHE A 262 4.21 -11.83 -2.88
C PHE A 262 5.05 -10.62 -3.29
N TYR A 263 4.47 -9.43 -3.39
CA TYR A 263 5.23 -8.23 -3.72
C TYR A 263 6.27 -7.88 -2.65
N ALA A 264 5.95 -8.09 -1.38
CA ALA A 264 6.92 -7.92 -0.31
C ALA A 264 8.07 -8.92 -0.40
N ASP A 265 7.80 -10.17 -0.77
CA ASP A 265 8.81 -11.21 -1.00
C ASP A 265 9.68 -10.88 -2.22
N VAL A 266 9.08 -10.40 -3.31
CA VAL A 266 9.81 -9.95 -4.50
C VAL A 266 10.75 -8.79 -4.17
N LEU A 267 10.27 -7.77 -3.46
CA LEU A 267 11.11 -6.62 -3.06
C LEU A 267 12.23 -7.05 -2.11
N HIS A 268 11.95 -7.93 -1.16
CA HIS A 268 12.96 -8.46 -0.23
C HIS A 268 14.12 -9.14 -0.95
N ASN A 269 13.80 -9.92 -1.99
CA ASN A 269 14.80 -10.63 -2.79
C ASN A 269 15.45 -9.76 -3.88
N ASN A 270 14.84 -8.63 -4.24
CA ASN A 270 15.30 -7.70 -5.27
C ASN A 270 15.16 -6.25 -4.79
N PRO A 271 15.92 -5.82 -3.77
CA PRO A 271 15.71 -4.53 -3.09
C PRO A 271 15.85 -3.30 -3.98
N HIS A 272 16.57 -3.39 -5.09
CA HIS A 272 16.75 -2.31 -6.06
C HIS A 272 15.47 -2.01 -6.86
N THR A 273 14.52 -2.94 -6.91
CA THR A 273 13.30 -2.82 -7.71
C THR A 273 12.24 -1.89 -7.10
N ASP A 274 12.53 -1.27 -5.97
CA ASP A 274 11.76 -0.14 -5.47
C ASP A 274 11.86 1.10 -6.37
N LYS A 275 12.96 1.21 -7.16
CA LYS A 275 13.27 2.34 -8.06
C LYS A 275 13.68 1.93 -9.46
N GLU A 276 14.27 0.75 -9.62
CA GLU A 276 14.78 0.24 -10.88
C GLU A 276 13.82 -0.77 -11.50
N TYR A 277 14.01 -1.03 -12.78
CA TYR A 277 13.19 -2.03 -13.49
C TYR A 277 13.54 -3.45 -13.03
N TYR A 278 12.52 -4.24 -12.67
CA TYR A 278 12.69 -5.67 -12.38
C TYR A 278 13.22 -6.43 -13.61
N ALA A 279 12.74 -6.09 -14.81
CA ALA A 279 13.30 -6.54 -16.08
C ALA A 279 14.14 -5.40 -16.69
N PRO A 280 15.49 -5.40 -16.58
CA PRO A 280 16.35 -4.26 -16.91
C PRO A 280 16.20 -3.75 -18.36
N ARG A 281 15.85 -4.63 -19.32
CA ARG A 281 15.62 -4.26 -20.71
C ARG A 281 14.61 -3.13 -20.91
N PHE A 282 13.66 -2.97 -19.98
CA PHE A 282 12.68 -1.89 -20.07
C PHE A 282 13.26 -0.50 -19.79
N ALA A 283 14.45 -0.40 -19.22
CA ALA A 283 15.18 0.86 -19.12
C ALA A 283 15.66 1.38 -20.50
N GLU A 284 15.76 0.50 -21.49
CA GLU A 284 16.15 0.85 -22.86
C GLU A 284 14.96 1.29 -23.74
N MET A 285 13.74 1.18 -23.22
CA MET A 285 12.55 1.61 -23.97
C MET A 285 12.58 3.12 -24.18
N ARG A 286 12.15 3.56 -25.35
CA ARG A 286 12.03 4.99 -25.67
C ARG A 286 10.84 5.58 -24.90
N TYR A 287 11.13 6.35 -23.83
CA TYR A 287 10.13 7.08 -23.05
C TYR A 287 10.06 8.55 -23.48
N ASN A 288 8.89 9.13 -23.34
CA ASN A 288 8.68 10.57 -23.51
C ASN A 288 9.17 11.31 -22.24
N GLN A 289 9.47 12.62 -22.41
CA GLN A 289 9.69 13.49 -21.26
C GLN A 289 8.33 14.01 -20.72
N PRO A 290 8.22 14.24 -19.41
CA PRO A 290 7.02 14.85 -18.81
C PRO A 290 6.70 16.20 -19.45
N ASP A 291 5.44 16.40 -19.83
CA ASP A 291 4.91 17.59 -20.50
C ASP A 291 3.52 17.97 -19.93
N GLU A 292 2.77 18.81 -20.65
CA GLU A 292 1.42 19.22 -20.29
C GLU A 292 0.43 18.04 -20.21
N LYS A 293 0.66 16.94 -20.95
CA LYS A 293 -0.20 15.75 -20.89
C LYS A 293 0.01 15.00 -19.56
N PHE A 294 1.24 14.99 -19.04
CA PHE A 294 1.52 14.45 -17.71
C PHE A 294 0.82 15.28 -16.62
N GLN A 295 0.83 16.62 -16.76
CA GLN A 295 0.10 17.47 -15.83
C GLN A 295 -1.42 17.24 -15.93
N ALA A 296 -1.97 17.10 -17.15
CA ALA A 296 -3.38 16.78 -17.35
C ALA A 296 -3.76 15.43 -16.72
N TRP A 297 -2.88 14.42 -16.77
CA TRP A 297 -3.08 13.14 -16.08
C TRP A 297 -3.12 13.32 -14.56
N LYS A 298 -2.19 14.07 -13.98
CA LYS A 298 -2.18 14.37 -12.53
C LYS A 298 -3.44 15.10 -12.08
N ASP A 299 -3.93 16.04 -12.90
CA ASP A 299 -5.11 16.87 -12.59
C ASP A 299 -6.45 16.16 -12.84
N GLY A 300 -6.44 14.92 -13.39
CA GLY A 300 -7.67 14.24 -13.83
C GLY A 300 -8.40 15.02 -14.92
N LYS A 301 -7.65 15.44 -15.97
CA LYS A 301 -8.09 16.23 -17.11
C LYS A 301 -7.61 15.65 -18.44
N THR A 302 -7.55 14.32 -18.53
CA THR A 302 -7.08 13.64 -19.75
C THR A 302 -8.10 13.62 -20.88
N GLY A 303 -9.38 13.92 -20.58
CA GLY A 303 -10.49 13.73 -21.51
C GLY A 303 -10.96 12.28 -21.60
N TYR A 304 -10.48 11.40 -20.73
CA TYR A 304 -10.95 10.02 -20.55
C TYR A 304 -11.66 9.90 -19.20
N PRO A 305 -13.01 9.91 -19.16
CA PRO A 305 -13.77 10.09 -17.91
C PRO A 305 -13.44 9.09 -16.79
N PHE A 306 -13.18 7.82 -17.14
CA PHE A 306 -12.84 6.81 -16.13
C PHE A 306 -11.44 6.98 -15.56
N VAL A 307 -10.48 7.48 -16.34
CA VAL A 307 -9.13 7.86 -15.90
C VAL A 307 -9.22 9.09 -15.00
N ASP A 308 -9.94 10.11 -15.43
CA ASP A 308 -10.07 11.38 -14.73
C ASP A 308 -10.77 11.21 -13.38
N ALA A 309 -11.84 10.42 -13.35
CA ALA A 309 -12.53 10.05 -12.10
C ALA A 309 -11.57 9.40 -11.09
N ALA A 310 -10.71 8.50 -11.56
CA ALA A 310 -9.76 7.80 -10.71
C ALA A 310 -8.67 8.73 -10.15
N MET A 311 -8.12 9.62 -10.98
CA MET A 311 -7.11 10.58 -10.54
C MET A 311 -7.69 11.59 -9.55
N ARG A 312 -8.92 12.07 -9.79
CA ARG A 312 -9.62 12.97 -8.86
C ARG A 312 -9.96 12.27 -7.53
N GLN A 313 -10.35 10.98 -7.56
CA GLN A 313 -10.52 10.19 -6.33
C GLN A 313 -9.21 10.14 -5.53
N LEU A 314 -8.08 9.84 -6.17
CA LEU A 314 -6.77 9.81 -5.52
C LEU A 314 -6.43 11.12 -4.82
N VAL A 315 -6.59 12.24 -5.53
CA VAL A 315 -6.27 13.56 -4.99
C VAL A 315 -7.22 13.97 -3.87
N HIS A 316 -8.49 13.59 -3.96
CA HIS A 316 -9.50 13.94 -2.94
C HIS A 316 -9.43 13.03 -1.71
N GLU A 317 -9.37 11.69 -1.90
CA GLU A 317 -9.51 10.71 -0.81
C GLU A 317 -8.17 10.15 -0.29
N GLY A 318 -7.05 10.40 -0.97
CA GLY A 318 -5.79 9.72 -0.65
C GLY A 318 -5.88 8.21 -0.84
N TRP A 319 -6.86 7.76 -1.62
CA TRP A 319 -7.12 6.35 -1.92
C TRP A 319 -7.68 6.23 -3.35
N MET A 320 -7.43 5.09 -3.99
CA MET A 320 -7.97 4.78 -5.30
C MET A 320 -8.33 3.30 -5.36
N HIS A 321 -9.44 2.99 -6.00
CA HIS A 321 -9.87 1.60 -6.21
C HIS A 321 -8.83 0.82 -7.04
N ASN A 322 -8.54 -0.45 -6.68
CA ASN A 322 -7.48 -1.23 -7.35
C ASN A 322 -7.66 -1.33 -8.87
N ARG A 323 -8.90 -1.53 -9.35
CA ARG A 323 -9.16 -1.59 -10.81
C ARG A 323 -8.73 -0.31 -11.50
N THR A 324 -9.03 0.83 -10.93
CA THR A 324 -8.70 2.12 -11.52
C THR A 324 -7.20 2.44 -11.40
N ARG A 325 -6.50 1.99 -10.35
CA ARG A 325 -5.02 2.08 -10.28
C ARG A 325 -4.36 1.43 -11.51
N MET A 326 -4.83 0.25 -11.92
CA MET A 326 -4.31 -0.43 -13.11
C MET A 326 -4.59 0.35 -14.41
N VAL A 327 -5.76 0.97 -14.52
CA VAL A 327 -6.14 1.73 -15.72
C VAL A 327 -5.33 3.01 -15.84
N VAL A 328 -5.21 3.80 -14.78
CA VAL A 328 -4.44 5.06 -14.80
C VAL A 328 -2.93 4.81 -14.99
N ALA A 329 -2.41 3.71 -14.42
CA ALA A 329 -1.02 3.32 -14.61
C ALA A 329 -0.76 2.85 -16.05
N SER A 330 -1.66 2.08 -16.64
CA SER A 330 -1.57 1.71 -18.06
C SER A 330 -1.62 2.94 -18.97
N PHE A 331 -2.51 3.88 -18.66
CA PHE A 331 -2.63 5.12 -19.43
C PHE A 331 -1.32 5.93 -19.39
N LEU A 332 -0.74 6.13 -18.20
CA LEU A 332 0.53 6.85 -18.08
C LEU A 332 1.65 6.19 -18.89
N VAL A 333 1.83 4.87 -18.73
CA VAL A 333 2.99 4.18 -19.31
C VAL A 333 2.80 3.86 -20.80
N LYS A 334 1.57 3.63 -21.24
CA LYS A 334 1.30 3.05 -22.57
C LYS A 334 0.52 3.96 -23.53
N ASP A 335 -0.11 5.00 -23.01
CA ASP A 335 -0.77 6.02 -23.83
C ASP A 335 0.02 7.35 -23.78
N LEU A 336 0.65 7.69 -22.66
CA LEU A 336 1.56 8.84 -22.58
C LEU A 336 3.03 8.47 -22.74
N HIS A 337 3.35 7.18 -22.70
CA HIS A 337 4.71 6.63 -22.85
C HIS A 337 5.71 7.20 -21.84
N LEU A 338 5.28 7.42 -20.61
CA LEU A 338 6.12 7.92 -19.53
C LEU A 338 6.65 6.76 -18.65
N GLU A 339 7.79 6.97 -18.02
CA GLU A 339 8.35 6.01 -17.09
C GLU A 339 7.42 5.78 -15.89
N TRP A 340 7.32 4.53 -15.44
CA TRP A 340 6.43 4.15 -14.34
C TRP A 340 6.77 4.85 -13.02
N GLN A 341 8.04 5.20 -12.80
CA GLN A 341 8.51 5.88 -11.59
C GLN A 341 7.81 7.22 -11.38
N LEU A 342 7.53 7.98 -12.44
CA LEU A 342 6.81 9.26 -12.34
C LEU A 342 5.41 9.09 -11.75
N GLY A 343 4.72 8.03 -12.15
CA GLY A 343 3.40 7.73 -11.60
C GLY A 343 3.47 7.14 -10.19
N ALA A 344 4.48 6.31 -9.92
CA ALA A 344 4.72 5.74 -8.59
C ALA A 344 5.03 6.83 -7.56
N ASP A 345 5.80 7.85 -7.93
CA ASP A 345 6.11 9.02 -7.08
C ASP A 345 4.85 9.86 -6.82
N PHE A 346 4.01 10.07 -7.84
CA PHE A 346 2.73 10.76 -7.65
C PHE A 346 1.78 9.98 -6.72
N PHE A 347 1.78 8.65 -6.80
CA PHE A 347 1.03 7.80 -5.87
C PHE A 347 1.59 7.89 -4.45
N MET A 348 2.91 7.93 -4.28
CA MET A 348 3.55 8.11 -2.98
C MET A 348 3.14 9.44 -2.32
N GLU A 349 3.04 10.51 -3.11
CA GLU A 349 2.63 11.83 -2.62
C GLU A 349 1.17 11.85 -2.13
N HIS A 350 0.28 11.07 -2.75
CA HIS A 350 -1.16 11.19 -2.48
C HIS A 350 -1.76 10.06 -1.63
N LEU A 351 -1.25 8.83 -1.74
CA LEU A 351 -1.85 7.65 -1.09
C LEU A 351 -1.59 7.60 0.42
N VAL A 352 -2.64 7.43 1.20
CA VAL A 352 -2.55 7.11 2.65
C VAL A 352 -2.11 5.68 2.90
N ASP A 353 -2.34 4.79 1.92
CA ASP A 353 -1.98 3.38 1.95
C ASP A 353 -0.67 3.07 1.20
N PHE A 354 0.15 4.08 0.92
CA PHE A 354 1.42 3.90 0.21
C PHE A 354 2.29 2.83 0.88
N ASP A 355 2.54 1.75 0.15
CA ASP A 355 3.41 0.63 0.54
C ASP A 355 4.43 0.42 -0.59
N VAL A 356 5.71 0.46 -0.28
CA VAL A 356 6.79 0.47 -1.28
C VAL A 356 6.72 -0.75 -2.20
N ALA A 357 6.53 -1.94 -1.62
CA ALA A 357 6.47 -3.18 -2.38
C ALA A 357 5.26 -3.22 -3.31
N SER A 358 4.07 -2.91 -2.77
CA SER A 358 2.83 -2.93 -3.53
C SER A 358 2.81 -1.85 -4.62
N ASN A 359 3.34 -0.66 -4.33
CA ASN A 359 3.40 0.43 -5.29
C ASN A 359 4.36 0.12 -6.43
N ALA A 360 5.64 -0.15 -6.14
CA ALA A 360 6.65 -0.40 -7.16
C ALA A 360 6.28 -1.60 -8.05
N HIS A 361 5.87 -2.73 -7.45
CA HIS A 361 5.55 -3.91 -8.25
C HIS A 361 4.18 -3.86 -8.92
N GLY A 362 3.20 -3.14 -8.35
CA GLY A 362 1.92 -2.87 -9.02
C GLY A 362 2.09 -2.02 -10.28
N TRP A 363 2.91 -0.97 -10.21
CA TRP A 363 3.28 -0.15 -11.36
C TRP A 363 4.03 -0.96 -12.42
N GLN A 364 5.06 -1.70 -12.02
CA GLN A 364 5.86 -2.53 -12.95
C GLN A 364 5.05 -3.68 -13.56
N TRP A 365 4.11 -4.28 -12.81
CA TRP A 365 3.20 -5.28 -13.35
C TRP A 365 2.35 -4.68 -14.48
N THR A 366 1.80 -3.49 -14.26
CA THR A 366 1.01 -2.79 -15.28
C THR A 366 1.88 -2.33 -16.45
N ALA A 367 3.09 -1.84 -16.20
CA ALA A 367 4.05 -1.46 -17.25
C ALA A 367 4.48 -2.66 -18.12
N GLY A 368 4.44 -3.87 -17.57
CA GLY A 368 4.92 -5.09 -18.24
C GLY A 368 6.39 -5.39 -17.94
N SER A 369 7.05 -4.59 -17.12
CA SER A 369 8.46 -4.72 -16.72
C SER A 369 8.65 -5.51 -15.41
N GLY A 370 7.56 -5.82 -14.70
CA GLY A 370 7.58 -6.44 -13.38
C GLY A 370 7.63 -7.97 -13.41
N THR A 371 7.69 -8.53 -12.19
CA THR A 371 7.49 -9.95 -11.95
C THR A 371 6.05 -10.36 -12.28
N ASP A 372 5.86 -11.62 -12.71
CA ASP A 372 4.54 -12.14 -13.11
C ASP A 372 3.79 -11.26 -14.13
N ALA A 373 4.53 -10.46 -14.89
CA ALA A 373 3.94 -9.68 -15.97
C ALA A 373 3.23 -10.63 -16.93
N SER A 374 2.04 -10.21 -17.37
CA SER A 374 1.25 -11.00 -18.33
C SER A 374 2.13 -11.44 -19.50
N PRO A 375 2.03 -12.70 -19.99
CA PRO A 375 2.78 -13.16 -21.17
C PRO A 375 2.51 -12.31 -22.41
N TYR A 376 1.43 -11.53 -22.38
CA TYR A 376 1.09 -10.56 -23.40
C TYR A 376 1.15 -9.15 -22.81
N TYR A 377 1.87 -8.27 -23.45
CA TYR A 377 1.91 -6.85 -23.13
C TYR A 377 0.51 -6.23 -23.33
N ARG A 378 -0.23 -6.09 -22.22
CA ARG A 378 -1.60 -5.57 -22.25
C ARG A 378 -1.58 -4.05 -22.23
N VAL A 379 -2.22 -3.45 -23.22
CA VAL A 379 -2.62 -2.04 -23.18
C VAL A 379 -4.09 -2.01 -22.80
N PHE A 380 -4.43 -1.46 -21.64
CA PHE A 380 -5.83 -1.35 -21.21
C PHE A 380 -6.50 -0.23 -22.01
N ASN A 381 -7.61 -0.55 -22.68
CA ASN A 381 -8.44 0.48 -23.29
C ASN A 381 -9.25 1.18 -22.18
N PRO A 382 -9.00 2.48 -21.87
CA PRO A 382 -9.64 3.16 -20.76
C PRO A 382 -11.16 3.29 -20.91
N ILE A 383 -11.66 3.35 -22.15
CA ILE A 383 -13.08 3.42 -22.48
C ILE A 383 -13.76 2.08 -22.14
N GLU A 384 -13.22 0.99 -22.66
CA GLU A 384 -13.75 -0.35 -22.43
C GLU A 384 -13.65 -0.78 -20.96
N GLN A 385 -12.63 -0.30 -20.24
CA GLN A 385 -12.55 -0.52 -18.78
C GLN A 385 -13.66 0.24 -18.06
N GLY A 386 -13.94 1.48 -18.44
CA GLY A 386 -15.05 2.26 -17.91
C GLY A 386 -16.40 1.57 -18.16
N LYS A 387 -16.72 1.27 -19.41
CA LYS A 387 -17.96 0.58 -19.81
C LYS A 387 -18.17 -0.76 -19.07
N ARG A 388 -17.09 -1.50 -18.81
CA ARG A 388 -17.14 -2.80 -18.15
C ARG A 388 -17.31 -2.72 -16.64
N PHE A 389 -16.63 -1.78 -15.97
CA PHE A 389 -16.49 -1.75 -14.50
C PHE A 389 -17.23 -0.60 -13.83
N ASP A 390 -17.83 0.26 -14.62
CA ASP A 390 -18.72 1.36 -14.22
C ASP A 390 -19.80 1.57 -15.28
N ALA A 391 -20.50 0.50 -15.67
CA ALA A 391 -21.41 0.50 -16.81
C ALA A 391 -22.46 1.62 -16.78
N GLU A 392 -22.98 1.92 -15.59
CA GLU A 392 -23.96 2.99 -15.39
C GLU A 392 -23.30 4.38 -15.29
N GLY A 393 -21.97 4.46 -15.15
CA GLY A 393 -21.23 5.73 -15.02
C GLY A 393 -21.32 6.38 -13.64
N ASP A 394 -21.68 5.63 -12.61
CA ASP A 394 -21.88 6.18 -11.25
C ASP A 394 -20.57 6.59 -10.59
N TYR A 395 -19.49 5.86 -10.87
CA TYR A 395 -18.15 6.24 -10.43
C TYR A 395 -17.68 7.52 -11.12
N ILE A 396 -17.86 7.61 -12.44
CA ILE A 396 -17.54 8.81 -13.20
C ILE A 396 -18.35 10.01 -12.67
N ARG A 397 -19.69 9.90 -12.50
CA ARG A 397 -20.52 10.99 -11.98
C ARG A 397 -20.06 11.50 -10.62
N ARG A 398 -19.59 10.60 -9.77
CA ARG A 398 -19.11 10.96 -8.41
C ARG A 398 -17.90 11.87 -8.42
N TYR A 399 -16.95 11.65 -9.32
CA TYR A 399 -15.67 12.37 -9.34
C TYR A 399 -15.49 13.33 -10.52
N VAL A 400 -16.38 13.28 -11.50
CA VAL A 400 -16.39 14.17 -12.67
C VAL A 400 -17.76 14.84 -12.76
N PRO A 401 -18.04 15.83 -11.89
CA PRO A 401 -19.35 16.48 -11.80
C PRO A 401 -19.77 17.17 -13.09
N GLU A 402 -18.82 17.57 -13.94
CA GLU A 402 -19.08 18.15 -15.25
C GLU A 402 -19.92 17.21 -16.14
N LEU A 403 -19.74 15.90 -15.99
CA LEU A 403 -20.43 14.88 -16.77
C LEU A 403 -21.60 14.21 -16.04
N ALA A 404 -21.95 14.68 -14.83
CA ALA A 404 -22.93 13.99 -13.97
C ALA A 404 -24.34 13.89 -14.57
N HIS A 405 -24.69 14.80 -15.47
CA HIS A 405 -25.99 14.85 -16.17
C HIS A 405 -26.08 13.90 -17.36
N LEU A 406 -24.95 13.31 -17.82
CA LEU A 406 -24.94 12.45 -18.99
C LEU A 406 -25.54 11.07 -18.70
N SER A 407 -26.13 10.46 -19.74
CA SER A 407 -26.63 9.09 -19.68
C SER A 407 -25.47 8.08 -19.55
N ALA A 408 -25.77 6.84 -19.15
CA ALA A 408 -24.80 5.75 -19.10
C ALA A 408 -24.16 5.47 -20.48
N THR A 409 -24.88 5.69 -21.57
CA THR A 409 -24.38 5.47 -22.94
C THR A 409 -23.43 6.56 -23.41
N SER A 410 -23.58 7.81 -22.92
CA SER A 410 -22.77 8.96 -23.40
C SER A 410 -21.62 9.32 -22.46
N ILE A 411 -21.69 8.96 -21.18
CA ILE A 411 -20.74 9.40 -20.16
C ILE A 411 -19.32 8.85 -20.38
N HIS A 412 -19.18 7.69 -21.03
CA HIS A 412 -17.88 7.08 -21.28
C HIS A 412 -17.14 7.64 -22.50
N GLU A 413 -17.89 8.20 -23.45
CA GLU A 413 -17.36 8.77 -24.70
C GLU A 413 -18.08 10.09 -25.04
N PRO A 414 -18.01 11.10 -24.17
CA PRO A 414 -18.79 12.34 -24.34
C PRO A 414 -18.45 13.10 -25.65
N TRP A 415 -17.26 12.91 -26.20
CA TRP A 415 -16.84 13.51 -27.49
C TRP A 415 -17.56 12.99 -28.72
N LEU A 416 -18.31 11.87 -28.63
CA LEU A 416 -19.13 11.34 -29.73
C LEU A 416 -20.50 12.04 -29.81
N HIS A 417 -20.85 12.84 -28.83
CA HIS A 417 -22.15 13.49 -28.69
C HIS A 417 -22.00 15.01 -28.75
N THR A 418 -21.84 15.53 -29.97
CA THR A 418 -21.59 16.98 -30.20
C THR A 418 -22.77 17.89 -29.87
N ASP A 419 -23.93 17.33 -29.68
CA ASP A 419 -25.19 17.98 -29.28
C ASP A 419 -25.37 18.09 -27.77
N ILE A 420 -24.49 17.47 -26.98
CA ILE A 420 -24.54 17.47 -25.53
C ILE A 420 -23.53 18.48 -24.95
N ASP A 421 -23.99 19.33 -24.04
CA ASP A 421 -23.08 20.18 -23.26
C ASP A 421 -22.29 19.32 -22.27
N THR A 422 -20.97 19.38 -22.37
CA THR A 422 -20.06 18.68 -21.45
C THR A 422 -19.56 19.55 -20.30
N ASN A 423 -20.15 20.74 -20.10
CA ASN A 423 -19.80 21.68 -19.03
C ASN A 423 -18.28 21.96 -18.93
N ASN A 424 -17.65 22.20 -20.07
CA ASN A 424 -16.21 22.44 -20.20
C ASN A 424 -15.33 21.23 -19.79
N TYR A 425 -15.83 20.01 -19.79
CA TYR A 425 -14.98 18.84 -19.64
C TYR A 425 -13.94 18.80 -20.78
N PRO A 426 -12.64 18.55 -20.50
CA PRO A 426 -11.57 18.69 -21.46
C PRO A 426 -11.66 17.66 -22.61
N PRO A 427 -11.17 18.01 -23.81
CA PRO A 427 -11.01 17.06 -24.90
C PRO A 427 -9.95 16.00 -24.56
N ARG A 428 -9.97 14.89 -25.28
CA ARG A 428 -8.95 13.84 -25.16
C ARG A 428 -7.56 14.38 -25.53
N ILE A 429 -6.58 14.17 -24.63
CA ILE A 429 -5.18 14.63 -24.84
C ILE A 429 -4.38 13.72 -25.79
N VAL A 430 -4.84 12.50 -26.03
CA VAL A 430 -4.28 11.53 -26.97
C VAL A 430 -5.38 10.69 -27.63
N ASP A 431 -5.08 10.01 -28.72
CA ASP A 431 -5.94 8.97 -29.29
C ASP A 431 -5.42 7.60 -28.87
N HIS A 432 -6.18 6.90 -28.03
CA HIS A 432 -5.80 5.59 -27.51
C HIS A 432 -5.48 4.55 -28.59
N ALA A 433 -6.19 4.57 -29.73
CA ALA A 433 -5.95 3.59 -30.79
C ALA A 433 -4.58 3.79 -31.44
N ILE A 434 -4.15 5.04 -31.61
CA ILE A 434 -2.83 5.40 -32.12
C ILE A 434 -1.76 5.05 -31.09
N GLU A 435 -1.93 5.50 -29.84
CA GLU A 435 -0.91 5.31 -28.79
C GLU A 435 -0.72 3.83 -28.43
N ARG A 436 -1.78 3.03 -28.53
CA ARG A 436 -1.68 1.57 -28.37
C ARG A 436 -0.74 0.94 -29.40
N LEU A 437 -0.79 1.36 -30.65
CA LEU A 437 0.11 0.86 -31.70
C LEU A 437 1.53 1.33 -31.46
N GLU A 438 1.74 2.60 -31.13
CA GLU A 438 3.03 3.17 -30.76
C GLU A 438 3.66 2.44 -29.58
N SER A 439 2.86 2.15 -28.52
CA SER A 439 3.34 1.39 -27.36
C SER A 439 3.82 -0.03 -27.72
N LEU A 440 3.13 -0.69 -28.64
CA LEU A 440 3.54 -2.01 -29.14
C LEU A 440 4.79 -1.94 -30.01
N ASP A 441 4.98 -0.87 -30.78
CA ASP A 441 6.16 -0.68 -31.61
C ASP A 441 7.39 -0.37 -30.74
N ARG A 442 7.28 0.49 -29.72
CA ARG A 442 8.34 0.72 -28.73
C ARG A 442 8.75 -0.56 -27.99
N LEU A 443 7.79 -1.43 -27.67
CA LEU A 443 8.11 -2.72 -27.09
C LEU A 443 8.94 -3.61 -28.02
N LYS A 444 8.71 -3.56 -29.33
CA LYS A 444 9.50 -4.32 -30.32
C LYS A 444 10.93 -3.79 -30.48
N GLU A 445 11.13 -2.50 -30.22
CA GLU A 445 12.45 -1.85 -30.27
C GLU A 445 13.40 -2.43 -29.19
N ILE A 446 12.88 -2.78 -28.01
CA ILE A 446 13.69 -3.41 -26.96
C ILE A 446 13.94 -4.88 -27.30
N LYS A 447 15.15 -5.17 -27.75
CA LYS A 447 15.58 -6.53 -28.10
C LYS A 447 15.59 -7.42 -26.87
N SER A 448 14.93 -8.57 -26.94
CA SER A 448 15.15 -9.64 -25.97
C SER A 448 16.38 -10.42 -26.39
N ASP A 449 17.48 -10.29 -25.67
CA ASP A 449 18.72 -11.01 -25.97
C ASP A 449 18.65 -12.53 -25.69
N LYS A 450 17.53 -13.05 -25.26
CA LYS A 450 17.26 -14.52 -25.20
C LYS A 450 15.75 -14.78 -25.23
N PRO A 451 15.31 -15.87 -25.87
CA PRO A 451 13.94 -16.36 -25.69
C PRO A 451 13.75 -16.68 -24.20
N GLN A 452 12.83 -15.99 -23.54
CA GLN A 452 12.40 -16.40 -22.22
C GLN A 452 11.75 -17.77 -22.36
N ASP A 453 12.33 -18.80 -21.77
CA ASP A 453 11.64 -20.07 -21.61
C ASP A 453 10.40 -19.82 -20.74
N PRO A 454 9.18 -19.97 -21.28
CA PRO A 454 7.95 -19.75 -20.51
C PRO A 454 7.77 -20.76 -19.37
N ARG A 455 8.74 -21.65 -19.15
CA ARG A 455 8.72 -22.74 -18.17
C ARG A 455 9.86 -22.68 -17.15
N ALA A 456 10.70 -21.62 -17.13
CA ALA A 456 11.76 -21.46 -16.13
C ALA A 456 11.27 -20.83 -14.82
#